data_39bad77249deca7447875afe853c3ff2
#
_entry.id   39bad77249deca7447875afe853c3ff2
#
_cell.length_a   1.000
_cell.length_b   1.000
_cell.length_c   1.000
_cell.angle_alpha   90.00
_cell.angle_beta   90.00
_cell.angle_gamma   90.00
#
_symmetry.space_group_name_H-M   'P 1'
#
loop_
_entity.id
_entity.type
_entity.pdbx_description
1 polymer ?
#
loop_
_entity_poly.entity_id
_entity_poly.type
_entity_poly.pdbx_seq_one_letter_code
_entity_poly.pdbx_strand_id
1 'polypeptide(L)'
;ALVGIFILWLAAAGMIYTAFFGAPLHQPSLGVFLNQVFTTPEGWGMIIVGNLVGLAFAVIVLALSVVSLPMLVDRKVDAGTAIRTSLRAFSVNKGVLLGWGFIVAALLVLGSIPLFVGLAVVLPALGYATWHLYTRLVDRSALPPA
;
A
#
# COMPACT_ATOMS: atom_id res chain seq x y z
N ALA A 1 -2.71 -8.95 10.88
CA ALA A 1 -2.15 -9.17 9.52
C ALA A 1 -1.39 -7.94 9.00
N LEU A 2 -2.01 -6.75 8.87
CA LEU A 2 -1.38 -5.55 8.27
C LEU A 2 -0.11 -5.08 9.02
N VAL A 3 -0.12 -5.09 10.35
CA VAL A 3 1.06 -4.74 11.17
C VAL A 3 2.24 -5.68 10.90
N GLY A 4 1.98 -7.00 10.78
CA GLY A 4 3.02 -7.96 10.43
C GLY A 4 3.63 -7.72 9.05
N ILE A 5 2.80 -7.38 8.06
CA ILE A 5 3.27 -7.02 6.71
C ILE A 5 4.11 -5.74 6.75
N PHE A 6 3.72 -4.75 7.56
CA PHE A 6 4.48 -3.52 7.73
C PHE A 6 5.86 -3.78 8.36
N ILE A 7 5.94 -4.64 9.38
CA ILE A 7 7.22 -5.04 9.99
C ILE A 7 8.11 -5.76 8.97
N LEU A 8 7.54 -6.69 8.18
CA LEU A 8 8.28 -7.37 7.10
C LEU A 8 8.77 -6.38 6.03
N TRP A 9 7.97 -5.38 5.68
CA TRP A 9 8.38 -4.35 4.76
C TRP A 9 9.54 -3.50 5.30
N LEU A 10 9.50 -3.12 6.59
CA LEU A 10 10.61 -2.40 7.24
C LEU A 10 11.90 -3.25 7.24
N ALA A 11 11.78 -4.54 7.53
CA ALA A 11 12.93 -5.46 7.47
C ALA A 11 13.49 -5.57 6.05
N ALA A 12 12.63 -5.71 5.03
CA ALA A 12 13.04 -5.73 3.64
C ALA A 12 13.73 -4.42 3.21
N ALA A 13 13.18 -3.26 3.63
CA ALA A 13 13.80 -1.96 3.35
C ALA A 13 15.20 -1.84 3.98
N GLY A 14 15.37 -2.30 5.22
CA GLY A 14 16.68 -2.36 5.88
C GLY A 14 17.67 -3.28 5.15
N MET A 15 17.22 -4.46 4.71
CA MET A 15 18.05 -5.38 3.93
C MET A 15 18.45 -4.79 2.58
N ILE A 16 17.56 -4.12 1.88
CA ILE A 16 17.85 -3.44 0.61
C ILE A 16 18.91 -2.36 0.86
N TYR A 17 18.73 -1.52 1.88
CA TYR A 17 19.70 -0.49 2.23
C TYR A 17 21.10 -1.07 2.47
N THR A 18 21.20 -2.11 3.32
CA THR A 18 22.48 -2.75 3.65
C THR A 18 23.10 -3.47 2.45
N ALA A 19 22.32 -3.99 1.52
CA ALA A 19 22.80 -4.63 0.32
C ALA A 19 23.47 -3.64 -0.65
N PHE A 20 22.99 -2.40 -0.75
CA PHE A 20 23.53 -1.39 -1.65
C PHE A 20 24.59 -0.49 -1.02
N PHE A 21 24.44 -0.14 0.26
CA PHE A 21 25.35 0.79 0.95
C PHE A 21 26.17 0.14 2.07
N GLY A 22 25.97 -1.13 2.34
CA GLY A 22 26.63 -1.83 3.46
C GLY A 22 26.04 -1.46 4.83
N ALA A 23 26.57 -2.11 5.88
CA ALA A 23 26.21 -1.74 7.25
C ALA A 23 26.81 -0.39 7.60
N PRO A 24 26.02 0.61 8.03
CA PRO A 24 26.55 1.92 8.33
C PRO A 24 27.41 1.88 9.58
N LEU A 25 28.70 2.19 9.45
CA LEU A 25 29.61 2.38 10.58
C LEU A 25 29.24 3.66 11.37
N HIS A 26 28.69 4.68 10.66
CA HIS A 26 28.16 5.91 11.20
C HIS A 26 26.91 6.29 10.42
N GLN A 27 25.92 6.90 11.07
CA GLN A 27 24.73 7.43 10.40
C GLN A 27 25.15 8.60 9.52
N PRO A 28 25.01 8.53 8.17
CA PRO A 28 25.33 9.64 7.31
C PRO A 28 24.35 10.79 7.58
N SER A 29 24.81 12.03 7.42
CA SER A 29 23.89 13.17 7.45
C SER A 29 22.88 13.05 6.30
N LEU A 30 21.66 13.61 6.47
CA LEU A 30 20.61 13.55 5.44
C LEU A 30 21.12 14.05 4.07
N GLY A 31 21.93 15.11 4.04
CA GLY A 31 22.48 15.64 2.79
C GLY A 31 23.44 14.69 2.10
N VAL A 32 24.31 14.01 2.86
CA VAL A 32 25.24 12.98 2.32
C VAL A 32 24.43 11.79 1.79
N PHE A 33 23.43 11.34 2.53
CA PHE A 33 22.55 10.24 2.11
C PHE A 33 21.82 10.58 0.80
N LEU A 34 21.16 11.73 0.72
CA LEU A 34 20.45 12.15 -0.49
C LEU A 34 21.40 12.29 -1.68
N ASN A 35 22.57 12.86 -1.48
CA ASN A 35 23.57 12.93 -2.55
C ASN A 35 23.94 11.52 -3.05
N GLN A 36 24.29 10.58 -2.17
CA GLN A 36 24.61 9.21 -2.56
C GLN A 36 23.47 8.55 -3.32
N VAL A 37 22.23 8.68 -2.84
CA VAL A 37 21.05 8.06 -3.46
C VAL A 37 20.83 8.55 -4.89
N PHE A 38 21.02 9.84 -5.16
CA PHE A 38 20.72 10.40 -6.48
C PHE A 38 21.91 10.47 -7.44
N THR A 39 23.15 10.33 -6.95
CA THR A 39 24.35 10.50 -7.79
C THR A 39 25.15 9.22 -8.01
N THR A 40 24.86 8.13 -7.28
CA THR A 40 25.59 6.86 -7.42
C THR A 40 24.77 5.78 -8.11
N PRO A 41 25.42 4.83 -8.83
CA PRO A 41 24.73 3.65 -9.38
C PRO A 41 24.05 2.79 -8.31
N GLU A 42 24.66 2.66 -7.13
CA GLU A 42 24.12 1.93 -5.97
C GLU A 42 22.83 2.57 -5.47
N GLY A 43 22.77 3.92 -5.44
CA GLY A 43 21.60 4.67 -5.07
C GLY A 43 20.45 4.45 -6.04
N TRP A 44 20.69 4.50 -7.33
CA TRP A 44 19.70 4.17 -8.36
C TRP A 44 19.25 2.72 -8.29
N GLY A 45 20.17 1.79 -8.06
CA GLY A 45 19.85 0.37 -7.83
C GLY A 45 18.91 0.21 -6.63
N MET A 46 19.19 0.88 -5.51
CA MET A 46 18.34 0.88 -4.32
C MET A 46 16.95 1.45 -4.61
N ILE A 47 16.83 2.55 -5.37
CA ILE A 47 15.54 3.13 -5.77
C ILE A 47 14.74 2.11 -6.58
N ILE A 48 15.33 1.49 -7.59
CA ILE A 48 14.63 0.55 -8.48
C ILE A 48 14.17 -0.68 -7.68
N VAL A 49 15.09 -1.34 -6.98
CA VAL A 49 14.77 -2.56 -6.20
C VAL A 49 13.79 -2.23 -5.07
N GLY A 50 13.98 -1.12 -4.36
CA GLY A 50 13.10 -0.67 -3.30
C GLY A 50 11.67 -0.41 -3.78
N ASN A 51 11.51 0.23 -4.95
CA ASN A 51 10.18 0.45 -5.54
C ASN A 51 9.53 -0.85 -6.02
N LEU A 52 10.29 -1.79 -6.60
CA LEU A 52 9.75 -3.10 -7.02
C LEU A 52 9.28 -3.92 -5.81
N VAL A 53 10.09 -3.99 -4.76
CA VAL A 53 9.71 -4.66 -3.51
C VAL A 53 8.54 -3.95 -2.85
N GLY A 54 8.56 -2.62 -2.77
CA GLY A 54 7.44 -1.81 -2.26
C GLY A 54 6.15 -2.03 -3.02
N LEU A 55 6.21 -2.14 -4.35
CA LEU A 55 5.05 -2.46 -5.19
C LEU A 55 4.48 -3.85 -4.86
N ALA A 56 5.34 -4.86 -4.66
CA ALA A 56 4.88 -6.19 -4.27
C ALA A 56 4.13 -6.15 -2.93
N PHE A 57 4.67 -5.47 -1.92
CA PHE A 57 3.99 -5.26 -0.64
C PHE A 57 2.68 -4.48 -0.80
N ALA A 58 2.66 -3.43 -1.62
CA ALA A 58 1.45 -2.64 -1.89
C ALA A 58 0.33 -3.49 -2.51
N VAL A 59 0.66 -4.37 -3.46
CA VAL A 59 -0.31 -5.30 -4.06
C VAL A 59 -0.85 -6.30 -3.02
N ILE A 60 0.00 -6.83 -2.14
CA ILE A 60 -0.43 -7.72 -1.06
C ILE A 60 -1.39 -6.99 -0.12
N VAL A 61 -1.03 -5.79 0.33
CA VAL A 61 -1.88 -4.97 1.20
C VAL A 61 -3.20 -4.64 0.52
N LEU A 62 -3.18 -4.24 -0.75
CA LEU A 62 -4.39 -3.95 -1.54
C LEU A 62 -5.31 -5.19 -1.60
N ALA A 63 -4.77 -6.36 -1.93
CA ALA A 63 -5.54 -7.60 -2.02
C ALA A 63 -6.18 -7.99 -0.69
N LEU A 64 -5.49 -7.74 0.43
CA LEU A 64 -6.00 -8.04 1.77
C LEU A 64 -7.02 -7.02 2.26
N SER A 65 -6.90 -5.74 1.90
CA SER A 65 -7.61 -4.64 2.58
C SER A 65 -8.74 -4.02 1.78
N VAL A 66 -8.70 -4.05 0.44
CA VAL A 66 -9.61 -3.30 -0.43
C VAL A 66 -11.09 -3.60 -0.20
N VAL A 67 -11.43 -4.83 0.13
CA VAL A 67 -12.80 -5.27 0.48
C VAL A 67 -12.93 -5.53 1.97
N SER A 68 -11.89 -6.07 2.64
CA SER A 68 -12.01 -6.49 4.04
C SER A 68 -12.24 -5.32 4.99
N LEU A 69 -11.58 -4.18 4.79
CA LEU A 69 -11.75 -3.02 5.69
C LEU A 69 -13.17 -2.42 5.59
N PRO A 70 -13.72 -2.10 4.40
CA PRO A 70 -15.09 -1.64 4.28
C PRO A 70 -16.11 -2.68 4.82
N MET A 71 -15.86 -3.97 4.57
CA MET A 71 -16.75 -5.05 5.00
C MET A 71 -16.83 -5.19 6.53
N LEU A 72 -15.69 -5.02 7.23
CA LEU A 72 -15.66 -5.05 8.70
C LEU A 72 -16.38 -3.85 9.33
N VAL A 73 -16.47 -2.74 8.63
CA VAL A 73 -17.22 -1.55 9.08
C VAL A 73 -18.72 -1.69 8.76
N ASP A 74 -19.05 -2.28 7.61
CA ASP A 74 -20.42 -2.41 7.11
C ASP A 74 -21.21 -3.54 7.78
N ARG A 75 -20.54 -4.63 8.19
CA ARG A 75 -21.18 -5.88 8.59
C ARG A 75 -20.53 -6.53 9.81
N LYS A 76 -21.32 -7.24 10.59
CA LYS A 76 -20.82 -8.06 11.73
C LYS A 76 -20.25 -9.39 11.23
N VAL A 77 -19.08 -9.33 10.61
CA VAL A 77 -18.35 -10.50 10.12
C VAL A 77 -17.00 -10.63 10.83
N ASP A 78 -16.49 -11.86 10.92
CA ASP A 78 -15.15 -12.09 11.45
C ASP A 78 -14.06 -11.65 10.46
N ALA A 79 -12.89 -11.29 10.98
CA ALA A 79 -11.76 -10.82 10.19
C ALA A 79 -11.27 -11.87 9.16
N GLY A 80 -11.38 -13.16 9.48
CA GLY A 80 -11.00 -14.23 8.57
C GLY A 80 -11.89 -14.28 7.34
N THR A 81 -13.20 -14.18 7.52
CA THR A 81 -14.18 -14.09 6.43
C THR A 81 -13.96 -12.86 5.58
N ALA A 82 -13.74 -11.69 6.21
CA ALA A 82 -13.49 -10.45 5.49
C ALA A 82 -12.22 -10.54 4.61
N ILE A 83 -11.13 -11.08 5.14
CA ILE A 83 -9.87 -11.26 4.40
C ILE A 83 -10.05 -12.25 3.22
N ARG A 84 -10.70 -13.40 3.45
CA ARG A 84 -10.96 -14.39 2.38
C ARG A 84 -11.81 -13.78 1.26
N THR A 85 -12.83 -13.00 1.62
CA THR A 85 -13.68 -12.31 0.65
C THR A 85 -12.87 -11.29 -0.16
N SER A 86 -11.98 -10.52 0.50
CA SER A 86 -11.10 -9.55 -0.18
C SER A 86 -10.15 -10.24 -1.16
N LEU A 87 -9.50 -11.33 -0.75
CA LEU A 87 -8.61 -12.11 -1.62
C LEU A 87 -9.36 -12.71 -2.82
N ARG A 88 -10.58 -13.23 -2.59
CA ARG A 88 -11.42 -13.75 -3.68
C ARG A 88 -11.85 -12.64 -4.64
N ALA A 89 -12.31 -11.51 -4.14
CA ALA A 89 -12.66 -10.36 -4.97
C ALA A 89 -11.47 -9.88 -5.80
N PHE A 90 -10.27 -9.83 -5.19
CA PHE A 90 -9.03 -9.47 -5.88
C PHE A 90 -8.68 -10.49 -6.96
N SER A 91 -8.77 -11.80 -6.68
CA SER A 91 -8.42 -12.85 -7.64
C SER A 91 -9.31 -12.86 -8.88
N VAL A 92 -10.60 -12.52 -8.73
CA VAL A 92 -11.57 -12.46 -9.82
C VAL A 92 -11.48 -11.14 -10.61
N ASN A 93 -11.14 -10.03 -9.93
CA ASN A 93 -11.16 -8.67 -10.51
C ASN A 93 -9.77 -8.02 -10.54
N LYS A 94 -8.70 -8.78 -10.79
CA LYS A 94 -7.30 -8.30 -10.72
C LYS A 94 -7.07 -6.99 -11.50
N GLY A 95 -7.55 -6.92 -12.75
CA GLY A 95 -7.34 -5.77 -13.62
C GLY A 95 -7.97 -4.49 -13.05
N VAL A 96 -9.21 -4.59 -12.57
CA VAL A 96 -9.94 -3.46 -11.99
C VAL A 96 -9.28 -3.02 -10.68
N LEU A 97 -8.92 -3.97 -9.82
CA LEU A 97 -8.35 -3.65 -8.50
C LEU A 97 -6.90 -3.18 -8.57
N LEU A 98 -6.10 -3.69 -9.50
CA LEU A 98 -4.76 -3.14 -9.77
C LEU A 98 -4.85 -1.73 -10.37
N GLY A 99 -5.77 -1.51 -11.31
CA GLY A 99 -6.06 -0.17 -11.85
C GLY A 99 -6.50 0.80 -10.74
N TRP A 100 -7.37 0.34 -9.83
CA TRP A 100 -7.75 1.11 -8.66
C TRP A 100 -6.55 1.43 -7.75
N GLY A 101 -5.71 0.44 -7.45
CA GLY A 101 -4.49 0.64 -6.67
C GLY A 101 -3.54 1.66 -7.30
N PHE A 102 -3.41 1.65 -8.63
CA PHE A 102 -2.63 2.66 -9.36
C PHE A 102 -3.22 4.07 -9.21
N ILE A 103 -4.55 4.21 -9.34
CA ILE A 103 -5.24 5.50 -9.13
C ILE A 103 -5.01 6.00 -7.70
N VAL A 104 -5.14 5.13 -6.70
CA VAL A 104 -4.86 5.47 -5.30
C VAL A 104 -3.43 5.98 -5.14
N ALA A 105 -2.44 5.25 -5.66
CA ALA A 105 -1.04 5.65 -5.58
C ALA A 105 -0.79 7.00 -6.26
N ALA A 106 -1.31 7.22 -7.47
CA ALA A 106 -1.17 8.47 -8.20
C ALA A 106 -1.79 9.65 -7.44
N LEU A 107 -3.00 9.49 -6.90
CA LEU A 107 -3.66 10.54 -6.12
C LEU A 107 -2.95 10.84 -4.80
N LEU A 108 -2.38 9.84 -4.14
CA LEU A 108 -1.58 10.06 -2.93
C LEU A 108 -0.29 10.83 -3.24
N VAL A 109 0.40 10.51 -4.34
CA VAL A 109 1.57 11.26 -4.80
C VAL A 109 1.19 12.70 -5.11
N LEU A 110 0.15 12.93 -5.91
CA LEU A 110 -0.33 14.27 -6.26
C LEU A 110 -0.76 15.08 -5.02
N GLY A 111 -1.45 14.43 -4.07
CA GLY A 111 -1.86 15.05 -2.81
C GLY A 111 -0.70 15.41 -1.89
N SER A 112 0.45 14.74 -2.05
CA SER A 112 1.65 14.99 -1.26
C SER A 112 2.49 16.17 -1.79
N ILE A 113 2.39 16.50 -3.07
CA ILE A 113 3.15 17.59 -3.71
C ILE A 113 2.97 18.95 -2.98
N PRO A 114 1.74 19.40 -2.66
CA PRO A 114 1.56 20.65 -1.91
C PRO A 114 1.77 20.43 -0.40
N LEU A 115 2.96 19.97 0.01
CA LEU A 115 3.34 19.74 1.41
C LEU A 115 2.29 18.93 2.20
N PHE A 116 1.76 17.89 1.58
CA PHE A 116 0.72 16.99 2.13
C PHE A 116 -0.66 17.63 2.36
N VAL A 117 -0.84 18.92 2.12
CA VAL A 117 -2.15 19.59 2.29
C VAL A 117 -3.20 18.98 1.36
N GLY A 118 -2.81 18.59 0.15
CA GLY A 118 -3.70 17.92 -0.80
C GLY A 118 -4.28 16.60 -0.29
N LEU A 119 -3.62 15.93 0.65
CA LEU A 119 -4.12 14.69 1.26
C LEU A 119 -5.40 14.92 2.08
N ALA A 120 -5.63 16.13 2.61
CA ALA A 120 -6.85 16.47 3.32
C ALA A 120 -8.11 16.31 2.43
N VAL A 121 -7.96 16.48 1.12
CA VAL A 121 -9.03 16.27 0.13
C VAL A 121 -8.98 14.85 -0.44
N VAL A 122 -7.78 14.38 -0.78
CA VAL A 122 -7.58 13.08 -1.43
C VAL A 122 -8.02 11.91 -0.54
N LEU A 123 -7.69 11.91 0.76
CA LEU A 123 -8.01 10.78 1.65
C LEU A 123 -9.52 10.57 1.82
N PRO A 124 -10.36 11.59 2.10
CA PRO A 124 -11.81 11.40 2.13
C PRO A 124 -12.38 10.95 0.78
N ALA A 125 -11.92 11.52 -0.33
CA ALA A 125 -12.37 11.14 -1.67
C ALA A 125 -12.05 9.67 -1.97
N LEU A 126 -10.85 9.19 -1.65
CA LEU A 126 -10.46 7.78 -1.78
C LEU A 126 -11.29 6.87 -0.87
N GLY A 127 -11.61 7.31 0.34
CA GLY A 127 -12.50 6.58 1.26
C GLY A 127 -13.88 6.35 0.65
N TYR A 128 -14.53 7.40 0.13
CA TYR A 128 -15.81 7.29 -0.55
C TYR A 128 -15.74 6.42 -1.80
N ALA A 129 -14.73 6.59 -2.62
CA ALA A 129 -14.57 5.82 -3.85
C ALA A 129 -14.32 4.33 -3.55
N THR A 130 -13.51 4.00 -2.54
CA THR A 130 -13.29 2.62 -2.09
C THR A 130 -14.57 2.00 -1.55
N TRP A 131 -15.41 2.76 -0.83
CA TRP A 131 -16.72 2.32 -0.39
C TRP A 131 -17.64 1.96 -1.56
N HIS A 132 -17.72 2.82 -2.58
CA HIS A 132 -18.49 2.53 -3.79
C HIS A 132 -17.97 1.30 -4.55
N LEU A 133 -16.65 1.12 -4.61
CA LEU A 133 -16.03 -0.06 -5.20
C LEU A 133 -16.44 -1.32 -4.43
N TYR A 134 -16.36 -1.30 -3.09
CA TYR A 134 -16.78 -2.41 -2.23
C TYR A 134 -18.24 -2.80 -2.47
N THR A 135 -19.16 -1.82 -2.51
CA THR A 135 -20.60 -2.09 -2.71
C THR A 135 -20.94 -2.68 -4.07
N ARG A 136 -20.06 -2.56 -5.06
CA ARG A 136 -20.21 -3.19 -6.38
C ARG A 136 -19.56 -4.58 -6.47
N LEU A 137 -18.58 -4.86 -5.64
CA LEU A 137 -17.84 -6.13 -5.64
C LEU A 137 -18.47 -7.20 -4.75
N VAL A 138 -19.24 -6.80 -3.74
CA VAL A 138 -19.80 -7.71 -2.73
C VAL A 138 -21.32 -7.63 -2.73
N ASP A 139 -21.97 -8.79 -2.87
CA ASP A 139 -23.41 -8.89 -2.68
C ASP A 139 -23.73 -8.76 -1.19
N ARG A 140 -24.19 -7.58 -0.79
CA ARG A 140 -24.49 -7.23 0.60
C ARG A 140 -25.74 -7.94 1.14
N SER A 141 -26.61 -8.43 0.26
CA SER A 141 -27.83 -9.13 0.66
C SER A 141 -27.53 -10.54 1.23
N ALA A 142 -26.42 -11.11 0.81
CA ALA A 142 -25.95 -12.43 1.29
C ALA A 142 -25.20 -12.37 2.62
N LEU A 143 -24.97 -11.18 3.19
CA LEU A 143 -24.20 -10.97 4.43
C LEU A 143 -25.13 -10.76 5.64
N PRO A 144 -24.69 -11.11 6.87
CA PRO A 144 -25.40 -10.77 8.09
C PRO A 144 -25.67 -9.26 8.19
N PRO A 145 -26.76 -8.83 8.82
CA PRO A 145 -27.01 -7.41 9.04
C PRO A 145 -25.91 -6.78 9.92
N ALA A 146 -25.82 -5.45 9.87
CA ALA A 146 -24.87 -4.65 10.63
C ALA A 146 -25.06 -4.77 12.15
#